data_28cc76c77584882025805698f3ba8ee3
#
_entry.id   28cc76c77584882025805698f3ba8ee3
#
_cell.length_a   1.000
_cell.length_b   1.000
_cell.length_c   1.000
_cell.angle_alpha   90.00
_cell.angle_beta   90.00
_cell.angle_gamma   90.00
#
_symmetry.space_group_name_H-M   'P 1'
#
loop_
_entity.id
_entity.type
_entity.pdbx_description
1 polymer ?
#
loop_
_entity_poly.entity_id
_entity_poly.type
_entity_poly.pdbx_seq_one_letter_code
_entity_poly.pdbx_strand_id
1 'polypeptide(L)'
;MTPQDNEDIWAQMYKATRKEYHPEDVSPFIQAHHVVAAVQSAKTGKIYTGFCIEGASGVMNLCAERVAALNMYMSEGNLIARRLIACRDKAPANGGTPCGACREFFMQAAYENREMEILTDFETRKTVLLKDLIPNWWGDKRYKV
;
A
#
# COMPACT_ATOMS: atom_id res chain seq x y z
N MET A 1 24.92 -10.44 9.32
CA MET A 1 23.56 -10.48 8.80
C MET A 1 22.70 -11.41 9.64
N THR A 2 21.60 -10.92 10.17
CA THR A 2 20.67 -11.72 10.95
C THR A 2 19.80 -12.59 10.01
N PRO A 3 19.15 -13.63 10.53
CA PRO A 3 18.21 -14.40 9.71
C PRO A 3 17.12 -13.53 9.06
N GLN A 4 16.67 -12.47 9.74
CA GLN A 4 15.67 -11.57 9.20
C GLN A 4 16.18 -10.79 7.99
N ASP A 5 17.47 -10.47 7.95
CA ASP A 5 18.05 -9.74 6.83
C ASP A 5 18.08 -10.57 5.55
N ASN A 6 18.02 -11.90 5.68
CA ASN A 6 17.99 -12.81 4.55
C ASN A 6 16.58 -13.16 4.12
N GLU A 7 15.57 -12.77 4.91
CA GLU A 7 14.20 -13.04 4.56
C GLU A 7 13.74 -12.08 3.46
N ASP A 8 13.06 -12.63 2.46
CA ASP A 8 12.49 -11.87 1.36
C ASP A 8 11.54 -10.78 1.91
N ILE A 9 11.81 -9.54 1.58
CA ILE A 9 10.99 -8.42 2.06
C ILE A 9 9.52 -8.56 1.65
N TRP A 10 9.25 -9.06 0.45
CA TRP A 10 7.88 -9.24 0.00
C TRP A 10 7.17 -10.33 0.80
N ALA A 11 7.87 -11.40 1.17
CA ALA A 11 7.31 -12.43 2.03
C ALA A 11 7.00 -11.88 3.43
N GLN A 12 7.88 -11.04 3.97
CA GLN A 12 7.65 -10.38 5.26
C GLN A 12 6.42 -9.47 5.18
N MET A 13 6.31 -8.68 4.13
CA MET A 13 5.19 -7.76 3.95
C MET A 13 3.88 -8.51 3.77
N TYR A 14 3.88 -9.58 2.97
CA TYR A 14 2.69 -10.41 2.81
C TYR A 14 2.26 -11.02 4.14
N LYS A 15 3.21 -11.58 4.88
CA LYS A 15 2.93 -12.15 6.19
C LYS A 15 2.31 -11.11 7.13
N ALA A 16 2.83 -9.89 7.10
CA ALA A 16 2.30 -8.80 7.93
C ALA A 16 0.83 -8.47 7.61
N THR A 17 0.40 -8.64 6.34
CA THR A 17 -0.97 -8.35 5.97
C THR A 17 -1.97 -9.35 6.54
N ARG A 18 -1.51 -10.58 6.88
CA ARG A 18 -2.45 -11.66 7.24
C ARG A 18 -3.23 -11.39 8.52
N LYS A 19 -2.65 -10.66 9.46
CA LYS A 19 -3.37 -10.29 10.69
C LYS A 19 -4.53 -9.34 10.43
N GLU A 20 -4.47 -8.60 9.30
CA GLU A 20 -5.51 -7.63 8.95
C GLU A 20 -6.65 -8.26 8.13
N TYR A 21 -6.43 -9.44 7.55
CA TYR A 21 -7.43 -10.05 6.68
C TYR A 21 -8.45 -10.84 7.50
N HIS A 22 -9.61 -10.25 7.71
CA HIS A 22 -10.76 -10.90 8.33
C HIS A 22 -12.04 -10.17 7.90
N PRO A 23 -12.51 -10.42 6.66
CA PRO A 23 -13.68 -9.72 6.13
C PRO A 23 -14.83 -9.74 7.13
N GLU A 24 -15.44 -8.58 7.36
CA GLU A 24 -16.54 -8.47 8.31
C GLU A 24 -17.52 -7.38 7.93
N ASP A 25 -18.77 -7.58 8.30
CA ASP A 25 -19.80 -6.56 8.25
C ASP A 25 -19.78 -5.82 9.58
N VAL A 26 -19.17 -4.62 9.58
CA VAL A 26 -19.07 -3.80 10.79
C VAL A 26 -20.46 -3.33 11.23
N SER A 27 -21.32 -3.03 10.24
CA SER A 27 -22.69 -2.56 10.43
C SER A 27 -23.49 -2.90 9.17
N PRO A 28 -24.80 -2.65 9.15
CA PRO A 28 -25.57 -2.83 7.91
C PRO A 28 -25.09 -1.98 6.73
N PHE A 29 -24.23 -0.98 6.98
CA PHE A 29 -23.75 -0.07 5.95
C PHE A 29 -22.27 -0.23 5.63
N ILE A 30 -21.49 -0.82 6.52
CA ILE A 30 -20.03 -0.80 6.42
C ILE A 30 -19.45 -2.21 6.43
N GLN A 31 -18.60 -2.49 5.43
CA GLN A 31 -17.79 -3.70 5.36
C GLN A 31 -16.32 -3.32 5.50
N ALA A 32 -15.53 -4.18 6.09
CA ALA A 32 -14.11 -3.90 6.31
C ALA A 32 -13.26 -5.17 6.22
N HIS A 33 -11.95 -4.98 6.11
CA HIS A 33 -10.93 -6.04 6.19
C HIS A 33 -10.94 -7.08 5.06
N HIS A 34 -11.62 -6.80 3.96
CA HIS A 34 -11.64 -7.74 2.81
C HIS A 34 -10.53 -7.43 1.79
N VAL A 35 -9.88 -6.28 1.90
CA VAL A 35 -8.62 -5.97 1.23
C VAL A 35 -7.66 -5.49 2.30
N VAL A 36 -6.42 -5.95 2.23
CA VAL A 36 -5.38 -5.61 3.20
C VAL A 36 -4.13 -5.17 2.45
N ALA A 37 -3.30 -4.40 3.12
CA ALA A 37 -2.09 -3.89 2.51
C ALA A 37 -0.97 -3.72 3.53
N ALA A 38 0.25 -3.65 3.03
CA ALA A 38 1.40 -3.27 3.83
C ALA A 38 2.26 -2.29 3.02
N VAL A 39 2.78 -1.28 3.71
CA VAL A 39 3.79 -0.38 3.15
C VAL A 39 5.05 -0.51 3.97
N GLN A 40 6.19 -0.35 3.30
CA GLN A 40 7.48 -0.30 3.98
C GLN A 40 7.98 1.14 3.95
N SER A 41 8.34 1.67 5.11
CA SER A 41 8.91 3.00 5.21
C SER A 41 10.25 3.06 4.49
N ALA A 42 10.46 4.11 3.68
CA ALA A 42 11.74 4.34 3.05
C ALA A 42 12.80 4.82 4.04
N LYS A 43 12.36 5.44 5.13
CA LYS A 43 13.29 5.99 6.13
C LYS A 43 13.75 4.97 7.15
N THR A 44 12.85 4.13 7.64
CA THR A 44 13.17 3.21 8.74
C THR A 44 13.20 1.75 8.31
N GLY A 45 12.63 1.41 7.16
CA GLY A 45 12.48 0.02 6.73
C GLY A 45 11.35 -0.72 7.44
N LYS A 46 10.67 -0.08 8.39
CA LYS A 46 9.57 -0.72 9.12
C LYS A 46 8.36 -0.93 8.21
N ILE A 47 7.58 -1.96 8.54
CA ILE A 47 6.39 -2.34 7.79
C ILE A 47 5.15 -1.90 8.57
N TYR A 48 4.23 -1.23 7.89
CA TYR A 48 2.95 -0.79 8.43
C TYR A 48 1.84 -1.40 7.63
N THR A 49 0.77 -1.83 8.31
CA THR A 49 -0.34 -2.52 7.66
C THR A 49 -1.61 -1.68 7.69
N GLY A 50 -2.53 -2.03 6.81
CA GLY A 50 -3.83 -1.38 6.74
C GLY A 50 -4.87 -2.33 6.19
N PHE A 51 -6.11 -1.93 6.35
CA PHE A 51 -7.27 -2.66 5.88
C PHE A 51 -8.22 -1.68 5.18
N CYS A 52 -9.07 -2.20 4.29
CA CYS A 52 -10.07 -1.37 3.64
C CYS A 52 -11.29 -1.21 4.52
N ILE A 53 -11.99 -0.09 4.33
CA ILE A 53 -13.31 0.14 4.90
C ILE A 53 -14.20 0.71 3.80
N GLU A 54 -15.36 0.10 3.59
CA GLU A 54 -16.30 0.49 2.54
C GLU A 54 -17.67 0.76 3.13
N GLY A 55 -18.20 1.92 2.83
CA GLY A 55 -19.54 2.31 3.27
C GLY A 55 -20.53 2.39 2.12
N ALA A 56 -21.78 2.68 2.46
CA ALA A 56 -22.84 2.82 1.46
C ALA A 56 -22.62 4.03 0.53
N SER A 57 -21.85 5.03 0.99
CA SER A 57 -21.46 6.16 0.15
C SER A 57 -19.98 6.00 -0.24
N GLY A 58 -19.72 5.93 -1.53
CA GLY A 58 -18.36 5.68 -2.04
C GLY A 58 -17.32 6.69 -1.59
N VAL A 59 -17.73 7.93 -1.31
CA VAL A 59 -16.81 8.97 -0.84
C VAL A 59 -16.22 8.64 0.53
N MET A 60 -16.87 7.77 1.30
CA MET A 60 -16.41 7.36 2.62
C MET A 60 -15.38 6.24 2.57
N ASN A 61 -15.23 5.61 1.43
CA ASN A 61 -14.37 4.43 1.31
C ASN A 61 -12.89 4.79 1.47
N LEU A 62 -12.18 3.95 2.21
CA LEU A 62 -10.73 4.04 2.33
C LEU A 62 -10.12 2.72 1.88
N CYS A 63 -9.21 2.80 0.91
CA CYS A 63 -8.47 1.63 0.47
C CYS A 63 -7.43 1.24 1.50
N ALA A 64 -7.14 -0.04 1.60
CA ALA A 64 -6.17 -0.58 2.54
C ALA A 64 -4.79 0.10 2.41
N GLU A 65 -4.38 0.44 1.20
CA GLU A 65 -3.09 1.07 0.94
C GLU A 65 -2.96 2.42 1.62
N ARG A 66 -4.03 3.25 1.55
CA ARG A 66 -4.01 4.56 2.20
C ARG A 66 -4.05 4.43 3.72
N VAL A 67 -4.79 3.45 4.24
CA VAL A 67 -4.81 3.19 5.68
C VAL A 67 -3.43 2.78 6.17
N ALA A 68 -2.74 1.91 5.44
CA ALA A 68 -1.37 1.52 5.79
C ALA A 68 -0.45 2.74 5.80
N ALA A 69 -0.57 3.62 4.80
CA ALA A 69 0.24 4.84 4.73
C ALA A 69 -0.06 5.78 5.89
N LEU A 70 -1.34 5.94 6.26
CA LEU A 70 -1.72 6.77 7.38
C LEU A 70 -1.20 6.22 8.72
N ASN A 71 -1.19 4.90 8.86
CA ASN A 71 -0.61 4.24 10.02
C ASN A 71 0.90 4.56 10.12
N MET A 72 1.60 4.49 9.00
CA MET A 72 3.01 4.88 8.94
C MET A 72 3.18 6.36 9.33
N TYR A 73 2.34 7.22 8.79
CA TYR A 73 2.39 8.65 9.11
C TYR A 73 2.20 8.93 10.59
N MET A 74 1.24 8.23 11.21
CA MET A 74 0.99 8.39 12.65
C MET A 74 2.21 7.99 13.49
N SER A 75 2.96 7.01 13.03
CA SER A 75 4.12 6.50 13.76
C SER A 75 5.40 7.27 13.49
N GLU A 76 5.61 7.72 12.25
CA GLU A 76 6.89 8.30 11.82
C GLU A 76 6.81 9.76 11.41
N GLY A 77 5.62 10.29 11.17
CA GLY A 77 5.46 11.66 10.72
C GLY A 77 5.82 11.91 9.27
N ASN A 78 5.94 10.84 8.44
CA ASN A 78 6.22 10.99 7.02
C ASN A 78 5.43 9.97 6.22
N LEU A 79 5.31 10.21 4.91
CA LEU A 79 4.55 9.37 3.97
C LEU A 79 5.46 8.82 2.86
N ILE A 80 6.76 8.69 3.11
CA ILE A 80 7.69 8.21 2.11
C ILE A 80 7.76 6.69 2.17
N ALA A 81 7.12 6.03 1.19
CA ALA A 81 7.03 4.58 1.13
C ALA A 81 7.97 4.02 0.07
N ARG A 82 8.69 2.98 0.42
CA ARG A 82 9.61 2.29 -0.49
C ARG A 82 8.92 1.18 -1.26
N ARG A 83 8.02 0.43 -0.60
CA ARG A 83 7.36 -0.74 -1.19
C ARG A 83 5.92 -0.81 -0.73
N LEU A 84 5.07 -1.38 -1.59
CA LEU A 84 3.65 -1.55 -1.32
C LEU A 84 3.20 -2.92 -1.80
N ILE A 85 2.44 -3.63 -0.97
CA ILE A 85 1.71 -4.84 -1.36
C ILE A 85 0.26 -4.68 -0.92
N ALA A 86 -0.67 -5.08 -1.79
CA ALA A 86 -2.09 -5.12 -1.46
C ALA A 86 -2.65 -6.46 -1.92
N CYS A 87 -3.50 -7.05 -1.09
CA CYS A 87 -4.04 -8.38 -1.38
C CYS A 87 -5.34 -8.63 -0.63
N ARG A 88 -5.97 -9.73 -0.98
CA ARG A 88 -7.14 -10.25 -0.29
C ARG A 88 -6.73 -11.49 0.49
N ASP A 89 -7.44 -12.60 0.30
CA ASP A 89 -7.12 -13.87 0.94
C ASP A 89 -5.80 -14.48 0.46
N LYS A 90 -5.35 -14.09 -0.74
CA LYS A 90 -4.11 -14.59 -1.34
C LYS A 90 -3.19 -13.44 -1.71
N ALA A 91 -1.91 -13.77 -1.89
CA ALA A 91 -0.94 -12.81 -2.36
C ALA A 91 -1.31 -12.34 -3.77
N PRO A 92 -0.88 -11.13 -4.18
CA PRO A 92 -1.22 -10.61 -5.50
C PRO A 92 -0.66 -11.49 -6.61
N ALA A 93 -1.45 -11.62 -7.70
CA ALA A 93 -1.07 -12.37 -8.89
C ALA A 93 -1.57 -11.62 -10.11
N ASN A 94 -0.73 -11.59 -11.15
CA ASN A 94 -1.09 -11.08 -12.47
C ASN A 94 -1.67 -9.66 -12.48
N GLY A 95 -1.04 -8.74 -11.76
CA GLY A 95 -1.30 -7.33 -11.98
C GLY A 95 -2.22 -6.63 -10.99
N GLY A 96 -2.23 -7.04 -9.74
CA GLY A 96 -2.97 -6.31 -8.70
C GLY A 96 -2.33 -4.96 -8.40
N THR A 97 -2.75 -3.90 -9.10
CA THR A 97 -2.23 -2.56 -8.86
C THR A 97 -3.22 -1.73 -8.03
N PRO A 98 -2.74 -0.72 -7.30
CA PRO A 98 -3.63 0.14 -6.52
C PRO A 98 -4.58 0.94 -7.41
N CYS A 99 -5.74 1.30 -6.87
CA CYS A 99 -6.73 2.09 -7.60
C CYS A 99 -6.20 3.51 -7.85
N GLY A 100 -6.90 4.25 -8.71
CA GLY A 100 -6.51 5.61 -9.05
C GLY A 100 -6.38 6.54 -7.87
N ALA A 101 -7.28 6.42 -6.88
CA ALA A 101 -7.24 7.25 -5.68
C ALA A 101 -5.95 7.00 -4.88
N CYS A 102 -5.52 5.74 -4.76
CA CYS A 102 -4.29 5.42 -4.06
C CYS A 102 -3.06 5.89 -4.82
N ARG A 103 -3.06 5.73 -6.15
CA ARG A 103 -1.96 6.23 -6.99
C ARG A 103 -1.79 7.74 -6.83
N GLU A 104 -2.89 8.46 -6.88
CA GLU A 104 -2.89 9.91 -6.73
C GLU A 104 -2.42 10.31 -5.33
N PHE A 105 -2.91 9.61 -4.31
CA PHE A 105 -2.54 9.87 -2.92
C PHE A 105 -1.03 9.76 -2.72
N PHE A 106 -0.44 8.65 -3.16
CA PHE A 106 0.98 8.42 -2.95
C PHE A 106 1.85 9.41 -3.75
N MET A 107 1.40 9.80 -4.94
CA MET A 107 2.14 10.81 -5.71
C MET A 107 2.11 12.17 -4.99
N GLN A 108 0.97 12.54 -4.43
CA GLN A 108 0.87 13.81 -3.70
C GLN A 108 1.58 13.78 -2.34
N ALA A 109 1.73 12.60 -1.76
CA ALA A 109 2.24 12.46 -0.40
C ALA A 109 3.72 12.78 -0.28
N ALA A 110 4.53 12.42 -1.28
CA ALA A 110 5.96 12.70 -1.29
C ALA A 110 6.53 12.52 -2.69
N TYR A 111 7.48 13.36 -3.06
CA TYR A 111 8.15 13.27 -4.36
C TYR A 111 8.79 11.89 -4.57
N GLU A 112 9.43 11.37 -3.54
CA GLU A 112 10.15 10.09 -3.60
C GLU A 112 9.24 8.90 -3.89
N ASN A 113 7.94 9.02 -3.64
CA ASN A 113 7.00 7.92 -3.86
C ASN A 113 6.85 7.52 -5.33
N ARG A 114 7.30 8.35 -6.26
CA ARG A 114 7.32 7.97 -7.67
C ARG A 114 8.16 6.72 -7.92
N GLU A 115 9.16 6.49 -7.08
CA GLU A 115 10.03 5.31 -7.17
C GLU A 115 9.56 4.15 -6.29
N MET A 116 8.39 4.25 -5.67
CA MET A 116 7.84 3.18 -4.85
C MET A 116 7.61 1.93 -5.69
N GLU A 117 8.10 0.79 -5.20
CA GLU A 117 7.89 -0.50 -5.83
C GLU A 117 6.56 -1.09 -5.39
N ILE A 118 5.75 -1.49 -6.34
CA ILE A 118 4.43 -2.09 -6.10
C ILE A 118 4.46 -3.53 -6.62
N LEU A 119 4.19 -4.49 -5.75
CA LEU A 119 4.20 -5.90 -6.12
C LEU A 119 2.95 -6.25 -6.92
N THR A 120 3.14 -6.75 -8.14
CA THR A 120 2.03 -7.15 -9.00
C THR A 120 1.87 -8.66 -9.08
N ASP A 121 2.92 -9.43 -8.78
CA ASP A 121 2.87 -10.88 -8.78
C ASP A 121 3.83 -11.43 -7.73
N PHE A 122 3.27 -12.08 -6.72
CA PHE A 122 4.05 -12.58 -5.60
C PHE A 122 4.95 -13.75 -5.99
N GLU A 123 4.45 -14.65 -6.84
CA GLU A 123 5.20 -15.84 -7.22
C GLU A 123 6.49 -15.49 -7.95
N THR A 124 6.41 -14.57 -8.91
CA THR A 124 7.57 -14.14 -9.69
C THR A 124 8.28 -12.94 -9.10
N ARG A 125 7.72 -12.33 -8.06
CA ARG A 125 8.21 -11.07 -7.48
C ARG A 125 8.22 -9.91 -8.47
N LYS A 126 7.33 -9.95 -9.44
CA LYS A 126 7.23 -8.86 -10.41
C LYS A 126 6.73 -7.60 -9.74
N THR A 127 7.40 -6.48 -10.02
CA THR A 127 7.03 -5.17 -9.48
C THR A 127 6.89 -4.16 -10.59
N VAL A 128 6.18 -3.07 -10.27
CA VAL A 128 6.14 -1.87 -11.11
C VAL A 128 6.42 -0.68 -10.21
N LEU A 129 6.88 0.42 -10.79
CA LEU A 129 7.07 1.66 -10.04
C LEU A 129 5.81 2.50 -10.11
N LEU A 130 5.53 3.25 -9.05
CA LEU A 130 4.33 4.09 -9.03
C LEU A 130 4.29 5.05 -10.22
N LYS A 131 5.40 5.65 -10.58
CA LYS A 131 5.47 6.58 -11.73
C LYS A 131 5.01 5.95 -13.04
N ASP A 132 5.18 4.64 -13.19
CA ASP A 132 4.78 3.93 -14.42
C ASP A 132 3.28 3.71 -14.48
N LEU A 133 2.59 3.81 -13.34
CA LEU A 133 1.14 3.66 -13.27
C LEU A 133 0.39 4.98 -13.40
N ILE A 134 1.10 6.10 -13.39
CA ILE A 134 0.49 7.43 -13.47
C ILE A 134 1.39 8.36 -14.29
N PRO A 135 1.61 8.01 -15.58
CA PRO A 135 2.49 8.80 -16.45
C PRO A 135 1.91 10.20 -16.69
N ASN A 136 2.82 11.15 -16.93
CA ASN A 136 2.43 12.54 -17.20
C ASN A 136 1.55 13.13 -16.08
N TRP A 137 1.94 12.85 -14.85
CA TRP A 137 1.16 13.28 -13.69
C TRP A 137 1.05 14.81 -13.62
N TRP A 138 -0.16 15.30 -13.42
CA TRP A 138 -0.48 16.73 -13.47
C TRP A 138 0.25 17.56 -12.40
N GLY A 139 0.62 16.95 -11.29
CA GLY A 139 1.17 17.67 -10.13
C GLY A 139 2.68 17.82 -10.10
N ASP A 140 3.41 17.25 -11.08
CA ASP A 140 4.88 17.26 -11.06
C ASP A 140 5.49 18.63 -10.84
N LYS A 141 4.93 19.65 -11.45
CA LYS A 141 5.48 21.01 -11.38
C LYS A 141 5.38 21.63 -9.99
N ARG A 142 4.56 21.08 -9.12
CA ARG A 142 4.45 21.57 -7.75
C ARG A 142 5.62 21.11 -6.88
N TYR A 143 6.26 20.03 -7.25
CA TYR A 143 7.49 19.60 -6.60
C TYR A 143 8.65 20.38 -7.23
N LYS A 144 9.22 21.27 -6.46
CA LYS A 144 10.35 22.11 -6.93
C LYS A 144 11.65 21.36 -6.70
N VAL A 145 11.91 20.42 -7.54
CA VAL A 145 13.12 19.56 -7.44
C VAL A 145 13.99 19.71 -8.65
#